data_02e0847ed20f08cc987e623e70ea4fbf
#
_entry.id   02e0847ed20f08cc987e623e70ea4fbf
#
_cell.length_a   1.000
_cell.length_b   1.000
_cell.length_c   1.000
_cell.angle_alpha   90.00
_cell.angle_beta   90.00
_cell.angle_gamma   90.00
#
_symmetry.space_group_name_H-M   'P 1'
#
loop_
_entity.id
_entity.type
_entity.pdbx_description
1 polymer ?
#
loop_
_entity_poly.entity_id
_entity_poly.type
_entity_poly.pdbx_seq_one_letter_code
_entity_poly.pdbx_strand_id
1 'polypeptide(L)'
;WVGLEGTAVAAKEKEQELLIRFPAYLVEAAKGFDQCLSVLPEAVAAVETGVGKGGICAMTDVSEGGIFGAFWKMGESSGVGLEIDLKKIPIRQETVEICNHLDLNPYELISGGSLLIAADDGYALAERLEKAGIPAAVVGRATAGNDRIVLNGEEKRFLGPVRADEIHKLI
;
A
#
# COMPACT_ATOMS: atom_id res chain seq x y z
N TRP A 1 0.71 1.12 -5.94
CA TRP A 1 -0.38 0.15 -5.79
C TRP A 1 -0.07 -0.79 -4.64
N VAL A 2 -1.01 -1.01 -3.72
CA VAL A 2 -0.78 -1.91 -2.59
C VAL A 2 -1.02 -3.38 -2.95
N GLY A 3 -0.36 -4.30 -2.22
CA GLY A 3 -0.54 -5.75 -2.34
C GLY A 3 0.08 -6.39 -3.58
N LEU A 4 0.91 -5.69 -4.37
CA LEU A 4 1.44 -6.24 -5.62
C LEU A 4 2.28 -7.50 -5.40
N GLU A 5 3.24 -7.46 -4.48
CA GLU A 5 4.13 -8.59 -4.19
C GLU A 5 3.34 -9.81 -3.73
N GLY A 6 2.50 -9.64 -2.70
CA GLY A 6 1.68 -10.73 -2.18
C GLY A 6 0.70 -11.31 -3.22
N THR A 7 0.15 -10.44 -4.08
CA THR A 7 -0.69 -10.89 -5.20
C THR A 7 0.10 -11.74 -6.19
N ALA A 8 1.33 -11.33 -6.52
CA ALA A 8 2.18 -12.10 -7.42
C ALA A 8 2.55 -13.47 -6.84
N VAL A 9 2.86 -13.53 -5.54
CA VAL A 9 3.11 -14.79 -4.84
C VAL A 9 1.86 -15.66 -4.84
N ALA A 10 0.70 -15.11 -4.44
CA ALA A 10 -0.57 -15.83 -4.44
C ALA A 10 -0.92 -16.39 -5.82
N ALA A 11 -0.74 -15.58 -6.87
CA ALA A 11 -1.03 -15.98 -8.24
C ALA A 11 -0.12 -17.11 -8.73
N LYS A 12 1.12 -17.17 -8.28
CA LYS A 12 2.06 -18.27 -8.61
C LYS A 12 1.78 -19.53 -7.80
N GLU A 13 1.58 -19.40 -6.49
CA GLU A 13 1.38 -20.54 -5.58
C GLU A 13 0.01 -21.23 -5.81
N LYS A 14 -1.02 -20.46 -6.13
CA LYS A 14 -2.41 -20.94 -6.33
C LYS A 14 -2.86 -20.91 -7.79
N GLU A 15 -1.93 -20.91 -8.75
CA GLU A 15 -2.22 -20.72 -10.18
C GLU A 15 -3.33 -21.64 -10.69
N GLN A 16 -3.26 -22.95 -10.41
CA GLN A 16 -4.23 -23.92 -10.88
C GLN A 16 -5.64 -23.65 -10.30
N GLU A 17 -5.72 -23.30 -9.03
CA GLU A 17 -6.98 -22.93 -8.36
C GLU A 17 -7.57 -21.66 -8.98
N LEU A 18 -6.74 -20.63 -9.17
CA LEU A 18 -7.15 -19.35 -9.73
C LEU A 18 -7.61 -19.46 -11.19
N LEU A 19 -6.97 -20.30 -12.01
CA LEU A 19 -7.37 -20.54 -13.39
C LEU A 19 -8.73 -21.24 -13.54
N ILE A 20 -9.22 -21.91 -12.51
CA ILE A 20 -10.60 -22.45 -12.49
C ILE A 20 -11.62 -21.31 -12.35
N ARG A 21 -11.26 -20.25 -11.63
CA ARG A 21 -12.17 -19.15 -11.25
C ARG A 21 -12.05 -17.92 -12.15
N PHE A 22 -10.84 -17.59 -12.58
CA PHE A 22 -10.51 -16.35 -13.27
C PHE A 22 -9.98 -16.60 -14.69
N PRO A 23 -10.17 -15.65 -15.61
CA PRO A 23 -9.55 -15.72 -16.93
C PRO A 23 -8.01 -15.74 -16.83
N ALA A 24 -7.36 -16.49 -17.72
CA ALA A 24 -5.91 -16.63 -17.72
C ALA A 24 -5.16 -15.29 -17.77
N TYR A 25 -5.68 -14.29 -18.51
CA TYR A 25 -5.04 -12.97 -18.59
C TYR A 25 -4.94 -12.25 -17.23
N LEU A 26 -5.95 -12.44 -16.34
CA LEU A 26 -5.93 -11.85 -15.00
C LEU A 26 -4.86 -12.50 -14.13
N VAL A 27 -4.77 -13.83 -14.16
CA VAL A 27 -3.78 -14.59 -13.39
C VAL A 27 -2.36 -14.27 -13.88
N GLU A 28 -2.15 -14.19 -15.20
CA GLU A 28 -0.86 -13.83 -15.78
C GLU A 28 -0.46 -12.38 -15.46
N ALA A 29 -1.41 -11.42 -15.50
CA ALA A 29 -1.16 -10.06 -15.09
C ALA A 29 -0.73 -9.97 -13.61
N ALA A 30 -1.42 -10.70 -12.73
CA ALA A 30 -1.09 -10.76 -11.31
C ALA A 30 0.30 -11.37 -11.05
N LYS A 31 0.66 -12.43 -11.74
CA LYS A 31 2.01 -13.06 -11.66
C LYS A 31 3.11 -12.07 -12.06
N GLY A 32 2.84 -11.21 -13.05
CA GLY A 32 3.78 -10.20 -13.53
C GLY A 32 4.04 -9.03 -12.58
N PHE A 33 3.30 -8.90 -11.48
CA PHE A 33 3.51 -7.81 -10.50
C PHE A 33 4.85 -7.90 -9.78
N ASP A 34 5.50 -9.06 -9.75
CA ASP A 34 6.85 -9.23 -9.20
C ASP A 34 7.93 -8.41 -9.94
N GLN A 35 7.64 -7.92 -11.14
CA GLN A 35 8.53 -7.05 -11.91
C GLN A 35 8.46 -5.58 -11.48
N CYS A 36 7.49 -5.22 -10.61
CA CYS A 36 7.21 -3.85 -10.19
C CYS A 36 7.52 -3.60 -8.70
N LEU A 37 8.49 -4.32 -8.12
CA LEU A 37 8.74 -4.27 -6.67
C LEU A 37 9.76 -3.20 -6.25
N SER A 38 10.54 -2.66 -7.18
CA SER A 38 11.47 -1.57 -6.86
C SER A 38 10.70 -0.26 -6.68
N VAL A 39 10.99 0.46 -5.60
CA VAL A 39 10.46 1.80 -5.31
C VAL A 39 11.55 2.88 -5.37
N LEU A 40 12.73 2.53 -5.87
CA LEU A 40 13.86 3.45 -5.94
C LEU A 40 13.61 4.65 -6.86
N PRO A 41 13.04 4.50 -8.06
CA PRO A 41 12.73 5.64 -8.92
C PRO A 41 11.74 6.61 -8.27
N GLU A 42 10.71 6.07 -7.60
CA GLU A 42 9.69 6.82 -6.87
C GLU A 42 10.29 7.60 -5.70
N ALA A 43 11.17 6.95 -4.93
CA ALA A 43 11.85 7.57 -3.79
C ALA A 43 12.77 8.73 -4.24
N VAL A 44 13.54 8.53 -5.32
CA VAL A 44 14.41 9.57 -5.87
C VAL A 44 13.59 10.76 -6.36
N ALA A 45 12.57 10.52 -7.17
CA ALA A 45 11.69 11.57 -7.68
C ALA A 45 10.99 12.34 -6.54
N ALA A 46 10.57 11.64 -5.48
CA ALA A 46 9.98 12.27 -4.32
C ALA A 46 10.97 13.19 -3.57
N VAL A 47 12.19 12.71 -3.33
CA VAL A 47 13.25 13.49 -2.62
C VAL A 47 13.63 14.75 -3.39
N GLU A 48 13.62 14.71 -4.72
CA GLU A 48 13.89 15.89 -5.56
C GLU A 48 12.86 17.02 -5.37
N THR A 49 11.69 16.73 -4.80
CA THR A 49 10.69 17.75 -4.46
C THR A 49 11.03 18.56 -3.20
N GLY A 50 11.98 18.10 -2.42
CA GLY A 50 12.47 18.72 -1.18
C GLY A 50 12.19 17.86 0.07
N VAL A 51 13.12 17.92 1.02
CA VAL A 51 13.05 17.19 2.29
C VAL A 51 13.05 18.17 3.46
N GLY A 52 12.34 17.84 4.53
CA GLY A 52 12.21 18.65 5.73
C GLY A 52 11.06 19.66 5.64
N LYS A 53 11.21 20.81 6.27
CA LYS A 53 10.14 21.81 6.39
C LYS A 53 9.65 22.28 5.01
N GLY A 54 8.37 22.06 4.73
CA GLY A 54 7.73 22.36 3.44
C GLY A 54 7.86 21.25 2.40
N GLY A 55 8.39 20.10 2.76
CA GLY A 55 8.59 18.96 1.88
C GLY A 55 8.28 17.63 2.54
N ILE A 56 9.07 16.60 2.22
CA ILE A 56 8.93 15.25 2.78
C ILE A 56 9.39 15.21 4.22
N CYS A 57 8.52 14.74 5.12
CA CYS A 57 8.77 14.57 6.54
C CYS A 57 9.21 13.14 6.91
N ALA A 58 8.63 12.13 6.26
CA ALA A 58 8.96 10.74 6.45
C ALA A 58 8.65 9.92 5.18
N MET A 59 9.38 8.84 5.00
CA MET A 59 9.19 7.92 3.87
C MET A 59 9.58 6.51 4.29
N THR A 60 8.80 5.53 3.86
CA THR A 60 9.09 4.11 4.05
C THR A 60 8.54 3.30 2.89
N ASP A 61 9.25 2.26 2.50
CA ASP A 61 8.70 1.20 1.67
C ASP A 61 7.58 0.46 2.39
N VAL A 62 6.69 -0.12 1.62
CA VAL A 62 5.62 -0.98 2.14
C VAL A 62 6.02 -2.42 1.92
N SER A 63 6.24 -3.15 3.00
CA SER A 63 6.72 -4.54 2.99
C SER A 63 5.78 -5.44 3.79
N GLU A 64 6.32 -6.32 4.62
CA GLU A 64 5.57 -7.22 5.49
C GLU A 64 4.56 -6.49 6.40
N GLY A 65 3.34 -7.02 6.46
CA GLY A 65 2.20 -6.43 7.13
C GLY A 65 1.43 -5.42 6.26
N GLY A 66 1.84 -5.28 4.99
CA GLY A 66 1.18 -4.45 4.00
C GLY A 66 1.12 -2.98 4.36
N ILE A 67 0.20 -2.26 3.71
CA ILE A 67 0.04 -0.82 3.93
C ILE A 67 -0.42 -0.49 5.36
N PHE A 68 -1.20 -1.37 6.00
CA PHE A 68 -1.59 -1.15 7.40
C PHE A 68 -0.39 -1.26 8.34
N GLY A 69 0.52 -2.21 8.09
CA GLY A 69 1.80 -2.31 8.81
C GLY A 69 2.66 -1.06 8.63
N ALA A 70 2.76 -0.52 7.41
CA ALA A 70 3.51 0.69 7.12
C ALA A 70 2.91 1.92 7.82
N PHE A 71 1.59 2.10 7.79
CA PHE A 71 0.91 3.17 8.54
C PHE A 71 1.17 3.07 10.05
N TRP A 72 1.04 1.86 10.60
CA TRP A 72 1.30 1.64 12.02
C TRP A 72 2.73 2.04 12.38
N LYS A 73 3.73 1.51 11.66
CA LYS A 73 5.15 1.78 11.89
C LYS A 73 5.47 3.26 11.76
N MET A 74 4.96 3.94 10.73
CA MET A 74 5.18 5.37 10.50
C MET A 74 4.57 6.23 11.62
N GLY A 75 3.33 5.97 12.02
CA GLY A 75 2.67 6.68 13.12
C GLY A 75 3.35 6.45 14.45
N GLU A 76 3.81 5.21 14.74
CA GLU A 76 4.52 4.85 15.97
C GLU A 76 5.87 5.53 16.06
N SER A 77 6.68 5.43 15.01
CA SER A 77 8.04 6.02 15.00
C SER A 77 8.04 7.56 14.99
N SER A 78 6.97 8.16 14.47
CA SER A 78 6.83 9.63 14.43
C SER A 78 6.08 10.20 15.64
N GLY A 79 5.47 9.37 16.47
CA GLY A 79 4.68 9.79 17.65
C GLY A 79 3.45 10.63 17.26
N VAL A 80 2.79 10.28 16.14
CA VAL A 80 1.63 11.00 15.63
C VAL A 80 0.44 10.07 15.41
N GLY A 81 -0.75 10.62 15.46
CA GLY A 81 -1.96 9.96 15.01
C GLY A 81 -2.07 10.01 13.48
N LEU A 82 -2.91 9.14 12.94
CA LEU A 82 -3.21 9.06 11.50
C LEU A 82 -4.72 8.96 11.27
N GLU A 83 -5.18 9.61 10.23
CA GLU A 83 -6.53 9.45 9.69
C GLU A 83 -6.39 9.00 8.23
N ILE A 84 -6.82 7.78 7.94
CA ILE A 84 -6.58 7.07 6.69
C ILE A 84 -7.92 6.84 5.99
N ASP A 85 -8.06 7.28 4.76
CA ASP A 85 -9.23 7.00 3.92
C ASP A 85 -8.99 5.72 3.11
N LEU A 86 -9.64 4.63 3.51
CA LEU A 86 -9.49 3.31 2.90
C LEU A 86 -9.80 3.32 1.40
N LYS A 87 -10.79 4.13 0.98
CA LYS A 87 -11.23 4.20 -0.41
C LYS A 87 -10.23 4.89 -1.34
N LYS A 88 -9.31 5.66 -0.77
CA LYS A 88 -8.26 6.35 -1.53
C LYS A 88 -7.00 5.53 -1.71
N ILE A 89 -6.87 4.40 -1.00
CA ILE A 89 -5.70 3.53 -1.15
C ILE A 89 -5.76 2.87 -2.52
N PRO A 90 -4.76 3.12 -3.41
CA PRO A 90 -4.76 2.56 -4.75
C PRO A 90 -4.47 1.06 -4.71
N ILE A 91 -5.40 0.28 -5.26
CA ILE A 91 -5.30 -1.18 -5.35
C ILE A 91 -5.67 -1.64 -6.76
N ARG A 92 -5.00 -2.66 -7.27
CA ARG A 92 -5.27 -3.24 -8.57
C ARG A 92 -6.46 -4.19 -8.51
N GLN A 93 -7.23 -4.27 -9.61
CA GLN A 93 -8.38 -5.18 -9.69
C GLN A 93 -7.96 -6.64 -9.47
N GLU A 94 -6.83 -7.04 -10.04
CA GLU A 94 -6.29 -8.39 -9.89
C GLU A 94 -6.02 -8.72 -8.41
N THR A 95 -5.49 -7.77 -7.66
CA THR A 95 -5.27 -7.90 -6.21
C THR A 95 -6.59 -8.09 -5.46
N VAL A 96 -7.60 -7.25 -5.77
CA VAL A 96 -8.92 -7.35 -5.13
C VAL A 96 -9.56 -8.70 -5.39
N GLU A 97 -9.58 -9.16 -6.64
CA GLU A 97 -10.22 -10.42 -7.03
C GLU A 97 -9.54 -11.63 -6.39
N ILE A 98 -8.19 -11.68 -6.45
CA ILE A 98 -7.42 -12.79 -5.89
C ILE A 98 -7.52 -12.82 -4.37
N CYS A 99 -7.38 -11.68 -3.71
CA CYS A 99 -7.51 -11.60 -2.25
C CYS A 99 -8.92 -12.00 -1.78
N ASN A 100 -9.98 -11.55 -2.46
CA ASN A 100 -11.34 -11.96 -2.13
C ASN A 100 -11.55 -13.47 -2.30
N HIS A 101 -10.98 -14.08 -3.34
CA HIS A 101 -11.10 -15.53 -3.57
C HIS A 101 -10.36 -16.36 -2.51
N LEU A 102 -9.18 -15.91 -2.10
CA LEU A 102 -8.31 -16.62 -1.16
C LEU A 102 -8.52 -16.21 0.31
N ASP A 103 -9.54 -15.40 0.60
CA ASP A 103 -9.84 -14.87 1.94
C ASP A 103 -8.65 -14.14 2.59
N LEU A 104 -8.00 -13.28 1.80
CA LEU A 104 -6.87 -12.44 2.21
C LEU A 104 -7.30 -10.98 2.38
N ASN A 105 -6.75 -10.30 3.38
CA ASN A 105 -6.87 -8.86 3.52
C ASN A 105 -5.78 -8.15 2.68
N PRO A 106 -6.11 -7.51 1.55
CA PRO A 106 -5.10 -6.91 0.68
C PRO A 106 -4.31 -5.76 1.33
N TYR A 107 -4.84 -5.17 2.40
CA TYR A 107 -4.19 -4.07 3.12
C TYR A 107 -3.16 -4.55 4.16
N GLU A 108 -3.20 -5.83 4.54
CA GLU A 108 -2.26 -6.50 5.44
C GLU A 108 -1.35 -7.50 4.72
N LEU A 109 -1.49 -7.58 3.39
CA LEU A 109 -0.70 -8.44 2.52
C LEU A 109 0.59 -7.74 2.11
N ILE A 110 1.72 -8.46 2.14
CA ILE A 110 3.04 -7.96 1.74
C ILE A 110 2.96 -7.16 0.43
N SER A 111 3.60 -6.00 0.41
CA SER A 111 3.29 -4.96 -0.58
C SER A 111 4.52 -4.26 -1.16
N GLY A 112 5.59 -4.99 -1.41
CA GLY A 112 6.72 -4.47 -2.19
C GLY A 112 6.24 -3.85 -3.50
N GLY A 113 6.93 -2.80 -3.96
CA GLY A 113 6.50 -1.95 -5.08
C GLY A 113 5.59 -0.80 -4.67
N SER A 114 5.39 -0.56 -3.37
CA SER A 114 4.65 0.57 -2.83
C SER A 114 5.51 1.40 -1.89
N LEU A 115 5.36 2.72 -1.93
CA LEU A 115 6.06 3.68 -1.09
C LEU A 115 5.04 4.53 -0.33
N LEU A 116 5.18 4.62 0.99
CA LEU A 116 4.39 5.50 1.84
C LEU A 116 5.22 6.73 2.20
N ILE A 117 4.66 7.91 1.93
CA ILE A 117 5.34 9.20 2.14
C ILE A 117 4.44 10.09 2.98
N ALA A 118 5.01 10.73 4.00
CA ALA A 118 4.41 11.85 4.70
C ALA A 118 5.09 13.15 4.25
N ALA A 119 4.30 14.13 3.84
CA ALA A 119 4.78 15.44 3.38
C ALA A 119 3.89 16.56 3.91
N ASP A 120 4.43 17.77 4.02
CA ASP A 120 3.67 18.94 4.46
C ASP A 120 2.53 19.28 3.48
N ASP A 121 2.79 19.14 2.17
CA ASP A 121 1.78 19.27 1.11
C ASP A 121 1.74 18.00 0.25
N GLY A 122 0.94 17.03 0.68
CA GLY A 122 0.78 15.75 -0.01
C GLY A 122 0.15 15.89 -1.39
N TYR A 123 -0.73 16.89 -1.61
CA TYR A 123 -1.37 17.09 -2.92
C TYR A 123 -0.39 17.64 -3.95
N ALA A 124 0.43 18.62 -3.57
CA ALA A 124 1.48 19.14 -4.45
C ALA A 124 2.54 18.07 -4.77
N LEU A 125 2.89 17.21 -3.81
CA LEU A 125 3.80 16.09 -4.02
C LEU A 125 3.18 15.08 -5.01
N ALA A 126 1.94 14.67 -4.79
CA ALA A 126 1.25 13.71 -5.66
C ALA A 126 1.17 14.24 -7.10
N GLU A 127 0.81 15.51 -7.31
CA GLU A 127 0.78 16.14 -8.64
C GLU A 127 2.14 16.11 -9.35
N ARG A 128 3.23 16.36 -8.60
CA ARG A 128 4.59 16.30 -9.17
C ARG A 128 4.99 14.89 -9.58
N LEU A 129 4.69 13.90 -8.75
CA LEU A 129 4.97 12.49 -9.04
C LEU A 129 4.16 12.03 -10.27
N GLU A 130 2.88 12.39 -10.36
CA GLU A 130 2.05 12.08 -11.53
C GLU A 130 2.58 12.71 -12.82
N LYS A 131 3.06 13.96 -12.76
CA LYS A 131 3.73 14.63 -13.92
C LYS A 131 5.02 13.92 -14.33
N ALA A 132 5.69 13.25 -13.40
CA ALA A 132 6.85 12.40 -13.69
C ALA A 132 6.47 10.98 -14.15
N GLY A 133 5.17 10.69 -14.32
CA GLY A 133 4.67 9.38 -14.73
C GLY A 133 4.58 8.36 -13.58
N ILE A 134 4.69 8.80 -12.34
CA ILE A 134 4.63 7.96 -11.13
C ILE A 134 3.25 8.10 -10.51
N PRO A 135 2.41 7.03 -10.52
CA PRO A 135 1.08 7.09 -9.90
C PRO A 135 1.18 7.35 -8.39
N ALA A 136 0.49 8.37 -7.92
CA ALA A 136 0.47 8.75 -6.51
C ALA A 136 -0.96 9.11 -6.05
N ALA A 137 -1.26 8.91 -4.77
CA ALA A 137 -2.54 9.28 -4.20
C ALA A 137 -2.37 9.77 -2.76
N VAL A 138 -3.11 10.82 -2.38
CA VAL A 138 -3.21 11.24 -0.99
C VAL A 138 -4.25 10.38 -0.29
N VAL A 139 -3.80 9.51 0.60
CA VAL A 139 -4.62 8.46 1.25
C VAL A 139 -5.01 8.80 2.69
N GLY A 140 -4.51 9.91 3.23
CA GLY A 140 -4.81 10.30 4.60
C GLY A 140 -3.98 11.50 5.06
N ARG A 141 -3.98 11.72 6.37
CA ARG A 141 -3.23 12.80 7.01
C ARG A 141 -2.71 12.40 8.39
N ALA A 142 -1.62 13.01 8.80
CA ALA A 142 -1.17 12.96 10.18
C ALA A 142 -2.05 13.86 11.05
N THR A 143 -2.26 13.45 12.30
CA THR A 143 -3.07 14.19 13.30
C THR A 143 -2.30 14.34 14.60
N ALA A 144 -2.69 15.31 15.42
CA ALA A 144 -2.19 15.39 16.79
C ALA A 144 -2.67 14.17 17.62
N GLY A 145 -1.85 13.74 18.57
CA GLY A 145 -2.15 12.56 19.39
C GLY A 145 -1.62 11.27 18.80
N ASN A 146 -2.14 10.13 19.24
CA ASN A 146 -1.64 8.80 18.89
C ASN A 146 -2.68 7.89 18.22
N ASP A 147 -3.89 8.39 18.00
CA ASP A 147 -4.96 7.60 17.41
C ASP A 147 -4.71 7.38 15.93
N ARG A 148 -4.75 6.14 15.51
CA ARG A 148 -4.66 5.73 14.09
C ARG A 148 -6.01 5.21 13.67
N ILE A 149 -6.68 5.97 12.82
CA ILE A 149 -8.08 5.75 12.45
C ILE A 149 -8.17 5.46 10.96
N VAL A 150 -8.83 4.38 10.61
CA VAL A 150 -9.20 4.03 9.23
C VAL A 150 -10.65 4.40 9.01
N LEU A 151 -10.91 5.21 7.99
CA LEU A 151 -12.23 5.61 7.53
C LEU A 151 -12.64 4.78 6.32
N ASN A 152 -13.85 4.22 6.34
CA ASN A 152 -14.46 3.55 5.21
C ASN A 152 -15.88 4.12 5.01
N GLY A 153 -15.95 5.25 4.32
CA GLY A 153 -17.20 6.03 4.26
C GLY A 153 -17.55 6.61 5.64
N GLU A 154 -18.71 6.21 6.19
CA GLU A 154 -19.17 6.63 7.52
C GLU A 154 -18.57 5.78 8.65
N GLU A 155 -18.05 4.61 8.33
CA GLU A 155 -17.44 3.71 9.30
C GLU A 155 -16.05 4.19 9.72
N LYS A 156 -15.79 4.10 11.03
CA LYS A 156 -14.49 4.40 11.64
C LYS A 156 -14.03 3.20 12.45
N ARG A 157 -12.76 2.84 12.27
CA ARG A 157 -12.12 1.82 13.10
C ARG A 157 -10.71 2.23 13.49
N PHE A 158 -10.26 1.78 14.65
CA PHE A 158 -8.86 1.93 15.03
C PHE A 158 -7.99 0.96 14.24
N LEU A 159 -6.86 1.46 13.74
CA LEU A 159 -5.80 0.63 13.21
C LEU A 159 -4.96 0.14 14.37
N GLY A 160 -4.83 -1.17 14.52
CA GLY A 160 -3.92 -1.84 15.45
C GLY A 160 -2.63 -2.29 14.76
N PRO A 161 -1.65 -2.78 15.54
CA PRO A 161 -0.47 -3.40 14.96
C PRO A 161 -0.86 -4.65 14.16
N VAL A 162 -0.31 -4.80 12.96
CA VAL A 162 -0.45 -6.03 12.18
C VAL A 162 0.36 -7.13 12.86
N ARG A 163 -0.29 -8.24 13.22
CA ARG A 163 0.33 -9.33 13.97
C ARG A 163 1.08 -10.32 13.10
N ALA A 164 0.55 -10.59 11.92
CA ALA A 164 1.12 -11.48 10.92
C ALA A 164 0.70 -11.01 9.54
N ASP A 165 1.58 -11.16 8.56
CA ASP A 165 1.24 -10.88 7.18
C ASP A 165 0.24 -11.90 6.64
N GLU A 166 -0.68 -11.46 5.81
CA GLU A 166 -1.69 -12.32 5.17
C GLU A 166 -1.07 -13.39 4.26
N ILE A 167 0.16 -13.18 3.78
CA ILE A 167 0.90 -14.14 2.95
C ILE A 167 1.06 -15.50 3.66
N HIS A 168 1.15 -15.50 5.00
CA HIS A 168 1.31 -16.73 5.79
C HIS A 168 0.09 -17.66 5.75
N LYS A 169 -1.06 -17.19 5.25
CA LYS A 169 -2.22 -18.06 5.00
C LYS A 169 -2.06 -18.92 3.74
N LEU A 170 -1.10 -18.58 2.88
CA LEU A 170 -0.87 -19.25 1.59
C LEU A 170 0.22 -20.33 1.65
N ILE A 171 1.10 -20.26 2.68
CA ILE A 171 2.32 -21.05 2.80
C ILE A 171 2.18 -22.06 3.92
#